data_c60667dc7620b4edcf9dc57ad4ee098b
#
_entry.id   c60667dc7620b4edcf9dc57ad4ee098b
#
_cell.length_a   1.000
_cell.length_b   1.000
_cell.length_c   1.000
_cell.angle_alpha   90.00
_cell.angle_beta   90.00
_cell.angle_gamma   90.00
#
_symmetry.space_group_name_H-M   'P 1'
#
loop_
_entity.id
_entity.type
_entity.pdbx_description
1 polymer ?
#
loop_
_entity_poly.entity_id
_entity_poly.type
_entity_poly.pdbx_seq_one_letter_code
_entity_poly.pdbx_strand_id
1 'polypeptide(L)'
;IPASARLRGTIRAFRSEVIALLEERVRAISENIAAALGCTAEVTVEQVTLPVVNDAGVNERLRAVFQAVAPGVQLIRSFQTMAAEDMSYFLEAVPGTFFFVGSANPECGLDYAHHHPRFDFDEAAIPLAVELLAAAVASYVLPGAQPDHVE
;
A
#
# COMPACT_ATOMS: atom_id res chain seq x y z
N ILE A 1 -28.54 6.80 30.83
CA ILE A 1 -27.58 7.51 29.95
C ILE A 1 -26.21 7.09 30.40
N PRO A 2 -25.31 6.56 29.54
CA PRO A 2 -23.97 6.16 29.90
C PRO A 2 -23.13 7.39 30.33
N ALA A 3 -22.24 7.19 31.29
CA ALA A 3 -21.34 8.24 31.74
C ALA A 3 -20.20 8.54 30.76
N SER A 4 -19.88 7.58 29.89
CA SER A 4 -18.85 7.73 28.87
C SER A 4 -19.19 6.93 27.60
N ALA A 5 -18.60 7.34 26.48
CA ALA A 5 -18.66 6.60 25.23
C ALA A 5 -17.25 6.57 24.61
N ARG A 6 -16.93 5.50 23.89
CA ARG A 6 -15.65 5.37 23.18
C ARG A 6 -15.93 5.14 21.69
N LEU A 7 -15.27 5.96 20.87
CA LEU A 7 -15.24 5.81 19.43
C LEU A 7 -13.86 5.30 19.02
N ARG A 8 -13.81 4.42 18.02
CA ARG A 8 -12.55 3.94 17.42
C ARG A 8 -12.69 4.00 15.91
N GLY A 9 -11.60 4.32 15.24
CA GLY A 9 -11.56 4.40 13.80
C GLY A 9 -10.14 4.35 13.29
N THR A 10 -9.97 4.52 11.98
CA THR A 10 -8.67 4.60 11.32
C THR A 10 -8.61 5.82 10.42
N ILE A 11 -7.43 6.43 10.34
CA ILE A 11 -7.11 7.52 9.42
C ILE A 11 -6.18 6.95 8.36
N ARG A 12 -6.47 7.21 7.09
CA ARG A 12 -5.62 6.84 5.95
C ARG A 12 -5.54 7.98 4.96
N ALA A 13 -4.35 8.19 4.40
CA ALA A 13 -4.14 9.14 3.32
C ALA A 13 -2.92 8.70 2.49
N PHE A 14 -2.79 9.23 1.28
CA PHE A 14 -1.65 8.97 0.40
C PHE A 14 -0.40 9.81 0.72
N ARG A 15 -0.52 10.77 1.65
CA ARG A 15 0.57 11.68 2.03
C ARG A 15 0.59 11.88 3.54
N SER A 16 1.80 11.87 4.12
CA SER A 16 2.00 12.02 5.56
C SER A 16 1.51 13.37 6.08
N GLU A 17 1.65 14.44 5.29
CA GLU A 17 1.17 15.78 5.67
C GLU A 17 -0.36 15.82 5.82
N VAL A 18 -1.06 15.03 5.00
CA VAL A 18 -2.53 14.91 5.09
C VAL A 18 -2.92 14.11 6.34
N ILE A 19 -2.16 13.07 6.69
CA ILE A 19 -2.38 12.33 7.94
C ILE A 19 -2.24 13.27 9.14
N ALA A 20 -1.15 14.03 9.23
CA ALA A 20 -0.92 15.00 10.31
C ALA A 20 -2.04 16.03 10.42
N LEU A 21 -2.50 16.56 9.29
CA LEU A 21 -3.65 17.48 9.26
C LEU A 21 -4.93 16.82 9.79
N LEU A 22 -5.20 15.58 9.36
CA LEU A 22 -6.40 14.86 9.81
C LEU A 22 -6.36 14.55 11.30
N GLU A 23 -5.20 14.20 11.85
CA GLU A 23 -5.01 14.00 13.29
C GLU A 23 -5.31 15.28 14.09
N GLU A 24 -4.74 16.42 13.66
CA GLU A 24 -5.03 17.73 14.27
C GLU A 24 -6.52 18.02 14.23
N ARG A 25 -7.17 17.84 13.08
CA ARG A 25 -8.59 18.14 12.90
C ARG A 25 -9.50 17.23 13.69
N VAL A 26 -9.23 15.94 13.73
CA VAL A 26 -10.01 14.98 14.53
C VAL A 26 -9.95 15.35 16.00
N ARG A 27 -8.78 15.70 16.52
CA ARG A 27 -8.62 16.16 17.90
C ARG A 27 -9.41 17.43 18.16
N ALA A 28 -9.17 18.49 17.38
CA ALA A 28 -9.81 19.78 17.56
C ALA A 28 -11.35 19.69 17.45
N ILE A 29 -11.86 18.95 16.49
CA ILE A 29 -13.32 18.77 16.31
C ILE A 29 -13.92 18.01 17.50
N SER A 30 -13.30 16.90 17.92
CA SER A 30 -13.80 16.10 19.03
C SER A 30 -13.85 16.88 20.33
N GLU A 31 -12.78 17.60 20.67
CA GLU A 31 -12.68 18.40 21.89
C GLU A 31 -13.69 19.56 21.89
N ASN A 32 -13.81 20.28 20.77
CA ASN A 32 -14.74 21.41 20.68
C ASN A 32 -16.21 20.97 20.71
N ILE A 33 -16.57 19.86 20.04
CA ILE A 33 -17.94 19.34 20.07
C ILE A 33 -18.28 18.86 21.50
N ALA A 34 -17.39 18.11 22.13
CA ALA A 34 -17.60 17.66 23.50
C ALA A 34 -17.81 18.83 24.46
N ALA A 35 -16.95 19.85 24.38
CA ALA A 35 -17.06 21.05 25.19
C ALA A 35 -18.39 21.81 24.99
N ALA A 36 -18.84 21.92 23.71
CA ALA A 36 -20.11 22.55 23.37
C ALA A 36 -21.33 21.83 24.00
N LEU A 37 -21.20 20.54 24.28
CA LEU A 37 -22.23 19.68 24.88
C LEU A 37 -22.03 19.46 26.38
N GLY A 38 -21.11 20.22 27.03
CA GLY A 38 -20.80 20.09 28.46
C GLY A 38 -20.07 18.77 28.81
N CYS A 39 -19.38 18.18 27.85
CA CYS A 39 -18.59 16.96 28.00
C CYS A 39 -17.10 17.24 27.81
N THR A 40 -16.29 16.23 28.05
CA THR A 40 -14.85 16.24 27.73
C THR A 40 -14.54 15.12 26.74
N ALA A 41 -13.61 15.35 25.82
CA ALA A 41 -13.08 14.31 24.95
C ALA A 41 -11.58 14.16 25.18
N GLU A 42 -11.12 12.91 25.18
CA GLU A 42 -9.71 12.57 25.11
C GLU A 42 -9.48 11.86 23.77
N VAL A 43 -8.55 12.37 22.96
CA VAL A 43 -8.24 11.84 21.64
C VAL A 43 -6.81 11.31 21.62
N THR A 44 -6.69 10.01 21.45
CA THR A 44 -5.41 9.33 21.23
C THR A 44 -5.34 8.88 19.79
N VAL A 45 -4.24 9.21 19.10
CA VAL A 45 -3.93 8.74 17.75
C VAL A 45 -2.60 7.99 17.83
N GLU A 46 -2.59 6.77 17.30
CA GLU A 46 -1.40 5.93 17.21
C GLU A 46 -1.09 5.68 15.73
N GLN A 47 0.11 6.03 15.31
CA GLN A 47 0.56 5.79 13.95
C GLN A 47 1.03 4.33 13.83
N VAL A 48 0.30 3.52 13.05
CA VAL A 48 0.58 2.10 12.86
C VAL A 48 1.41 1.86 11.60
N THR A 49 1.16 2.62 10.53
CA THR A 49 1.91 2.54 9.26
C THR A 49 2.05 3.92 8.64
N LEU A 50 2.99 4.06 7.70
CA LEU A 50 3.15 5.21 6.83
C LEU A 50 2.42 5.00 5.50
N PRO A 51 2.22 6.03 4.68
CA PRO A 51 1.87 5.83 3.26
C PRO A 51 2.96 5.05 2.53
N VAL A 52 2.57 4.08 1.71
CA VAL A 52 3.49 3.40 0.80
C VAL A 52 3.73 4.31 -0.40
N VAL A 53 4.95 4.76 -0.57
CA VAL A 53 5.38 5.60 -1.69
C VAL A 53 6.56 4.93 -2.38
N ASN A 54 6.33 4.48 -3.61
CA ASN A 54 7.38 3.85 -4.41
C ASN A 54 8.40 4.89 -4.90
N ASP A 55 9.69 4.56 -4.82
CA ASP A 55 10.74 5.33 -5.48
C ASP A 55 10.58 5.26 -7.00
N ALA A 56 10.61 6.41 -7.66
CA ALA A 56 10.37 6.51 -9.09
C ALA A 56 11.44 5.78 -9.93
N GLY A 57 12.71 5.89 -9.54
CA GLY A 57 13.82 5.26 -10.24
C GLY A 57 13.81 3.74 -10.11
N VAL A 58 13.61 3.24 -8.88
CA VAL A 58 13.47 1.80 -8.63
C VAL A 58 12.26 1.24 -9.35
N ASN A 59 11.13 1.94 -9.31
CA ASN A 59 9.89 1.50 -9.94
C ASN A 59 10.02 1.41 -11.47
N GLU A 60 10.65 2.41 -12.13
CA GLU A 60 10.85 2.38 -13.57
C GLU A 60 11.84 1.28 -13.99
N ARG A 61 12.94 1.09 -13.23
CA ARG A 61 13.87 -0.02 -13.44
C ARG A 61 13.18 -1.38 -13.37
N LEU A 62 12.41 -1.65 -12.31
CA LEU A 62 11.73 -2.93 -12.17
C LEU A 62 10.66 -3.16 -13.23
N ARG A 63 10.02 -2.12 -13.70
CA ARG A 63 9.07 -2.22 -14.82
C ARG A 63 9.75 -2.67 -16.11
N ALA A 64 10.93 -2.13 -16.44
CA ALA A 64 11.70 -2.60 -17.59
C ALA A 64 12.10 -4.07 -17.43
N VAL A 65 12.53 -4.49 -16.24
CA VAL A 65 12.84 -5.89 -15.93
C VAL A 65 11.60 -6.78 -16.11
N PHE A 66 10.46 -6.39 -15.52
CA PHE A 66 9.23 -7.19 -15.60
C PHE A 66 8.71 -7.32 -17.03
N GLN A 67 8.80 -6.24 -17.81
CA GLN A 67 8.42 -6.30 -19.23
C GLN A 67 9.33 -7.21 -20.05
N ALA A 68 10.60 -7.32 -19.67
CA ALA A 68 11.56 -8.20 -20.35
C ALA A 68 11.33 -9.69 -20.03
N VAL A 69 11.09 -10.03 -18.77
CA VAL A 69 10.91 -11.42 -18.33
C VAL A 69 9.50 -11.95 -18.53
N ALA A 70 8.51 -11.08 -18.45
CA ALA A 70 7.09 -11.43 -18.60
C ALA A 70 6.37 -10.50 -19.59
N PRO A 71 6.71 -10.50 -20.90
CA PRO A 71 6.20 -9.52 -21.88
C PRO A 71 4.68 -9.59 -22.09
N GLY A 72 4.04 -10.71 -21.71
CA GLY A 72 2.59 -10.88 -21.75
C GLY A 72 1.84 -10.27 -20.58
N VAL A 73 2.54 -9.80 -19.55
CA VAL A 73 1.92 -9.22 -18.36
C VAL A 73 1.59 -7.74 -18.57
N GLN A 74 0.36 -7.36 -18.23
CA GLN A 74 -0.05 -5.98 -18.24
C GLN A 74 0.46 -5.24 -17.00
N LEU A 75 1.32 -4.24 -17.19
CA LEU A 75 1.81 -3.37 -16.11
C LEU A 75 0.88 -2.17 -15.91
N ILE A 76 0.13 -2.17 -14.81
CA ILE A 76 -0.81 -1.10 -14.47
C ILE A 76 -0.06 -0.03 -13.65
N ARG A 77 -0.06 1.22 -14.14
CA ARG A 77 0.67 2.35 -13.52
C ARG A 77 -0.16 3.15 -12.52
N SER A 78 -1.46 3.14 -12.70
CA SER A 78 -2.39 4.05 -12.00
C SER A 78 -3.08 3.42 -10.81
N PHE A 79 -2.70 2.19 -10.42
CA PHE A 79 -3.32 1.54 -9.28
C PHE A 79 -2.92 2.23 -7.99
N GLN A 80 -3.91 2.64 -7.22
CA GLN A 80 -3.75 3.24 -5.90
C GLN A 80 -4.77 2.62 -4.95
N THR A 81 -4.34 2.34 -3.73
CA THR A 81 -5.21 1.82 -2.67
C THR A 81 -4.82 2.43 -1.33
N MET A 82 -5.80 2.63 -0.46
CA MET A 82 -5.58 3.07 0.92
C MET A 82 -5.41 1.87 1.87
N ALA A 83 -4.69 0.83 1.41
CA ALA A 83 -4.27 -0.26 2.28
C ALA A 83 -3.21 0.23 3.29
N ALA A 84 -3.06 -0.51 4.37
CA ALA A 84 -2.02 -0.29 5.36
C ALA A 84 -0.99 -1.41 5.22
N GLU A 85 0.27 -1.03 4.96
CA GLU A 85 1.36 -1.96 4.69
C GLU A 85 2.58 -1.59 5.54
N ASP A 86 3.16 -2.55 6.25
CA ASP A 86 4.38 -2.37 7.03
C ASP A 86 5.62 -2.12 6.16
N MET A 87 5.58 -2.54 4.89
CA MET A 87 6.60 -2.18 3.89
C MET A 87 6.81 -0.67 3.78
N SER A 88 5.85 0.15 4.18
CA SER A 88 5.96 1.60 4.23
C SER A 88 7.17 2.09 5.04
N TYR A 89 7.53 1.42 6.12
CA TYR A 89 8.71 1.76 6.93
C TYR A 89 10.03 1.43 6.23
N PHE A 90 10.06 0.37 5.42
CA PHE A 90 11.25 0.06 4.59
C PHE A 90 11.43 1.10 3.50
N LEU A 91 10.33 1.52 2.86
CA LEU A 91 10.37 2.53 1.80
C LEU A 91 10.69 3.94 2.31
N GLU A 92 10.42 4.23 3.57
CA GLU A 92 10.88 5.46 4.24
C GLU A 92 12.40 5.45 4.47
N ALA A 93 12.96 4.28 4.78
CA ALA A 93 14.37 4.14 5.12
C ALA A 93 15.29 4.02 3.89
N VAL A 94 14.81 3.39 2.82
CA VAL A 94 15.60 3.14 1.61
C VAL A 94 14.74 3.23 0.35
N PRO A 95 15.31 3.70 -0.79
CA PRO A 95 14.61 3.66 -2.06
C PRO A 95 14.18 2.25 -2.43
N GLY A 96 12.91 2.06 -2.72
CA GLY A 96 12.35 0.76 -3.02
C GLY A 96 11.00 0.84 -3.73
N THR A 97 10.39 -0.29 -3.99
CA THR A 97 9.05 -0.36 -4.57
C THR A 97 8.25 -1.51 -3.97
N PHE A 98 6.96 -1.27 -3.84
CA PHE A 98 5.95 -2.26 -3.50
C PHE A 98 5.00 -2.40 -4.68
N PHE A 99 4.72 -3.62 -5.10
CA PHE A 99 3.84 -3.89 -6.22
C PHE A 99 2.89 -5.04 -5.91
N PHE A 100 1.78 -5.06 -6.61
CA PHE A 100 0.78 -6.12 -6.52
C PHE A 100 0.85 -7.00 -7.76
N VAL A 101 0.62 -8.28 -7.56
CA VAL A 101 0.39 -9.24 -8.64
C VAL A 101 -1.10 -9.58 -8.65
N GLY A 102 -1.77 -9.32 -9.78
CA GLY A 102 -3.17 -9.66 -9.94
C GLY A 102 -3.38 -11.17 -9.93
N SER A 103 -4.32 -11.64 -9.11
CA SER A 103 -4.61 -13.06 -8.92
C SER A 103 -6.10 -13.39 -9.04
N ALA A 104 -6.93 -12.46 -9.49
CA ALA A 104 -8.33 -12.71 -9.74
C ALA A 104 -8.54 -13.52 -11.02
N ASN A 105 -9.43 -14.51 -10.96
CA ASN A 105 -9.86 -15.31 -12.10
C ASN A 105 -11.38 -15.50 -12.07
N PRO A 106 -12.15 -14.58 -12.70
CA PRO A 106 -13.61 -14.63 -12.71
C PRO A 106 -14.17 -15.91 -13.34
N GLU A 107 -13.47 -16.52 -14.30
CA GLU A 107 -13.91 -17.75 -14.96
C GLU A 107 -13.94 -18.95 -13.99
N CYS A 108 -13.08 -18.90 -12.96
CA CYS A 108 -13.02 -19.88 -11.88
C CYS A 108 -13.79 -19.43 -10.63
N GLY A 109 -14.44 -18.25 -10.64
CA GLY A 109 -15.11 -17.67 -9.48
C GLY A 109 -14.17 -17.13 -8.40
N LEU A 110 -12.92 -16.84 -8.76
CA LEU A 110 -11.86 -16.33 -7.87
C LEU A 110 -11.73 -14.81 -8.04
N ASP A 111 -12.79 -14.06 -7.74
CA ASP A 111 -12.88 -12.61 -7.98
C ASP A 111 -13.35 -11.81 -6.75
N TYR A 112 -13.47 -12.47 -5.60
CA TYR A 112 -13.82 -11.77 -4.36
C TYR A 112 -12.66 -10.94 -3.83
N ALA A 113 -12.96 -9.72 -3.35
CA ALA A 113 -11.96 -8.84 -2.76
C ALA A 113 -11.37 -9.42 -1.46
N HIS A 114 -10.18 -8.93 -1.09
CA HIS A 114 -9.57 -9.23 0.21
C HIS A 114 -10.56 -9.00 1.36
N HIS A 115 -10.47 -9.81 2.40
CA HIS A 115 -11.35 -9.82 3.57
C HIS A 115 -12.79 -10.26 3.32
N HIS A 116 -13.18 -10.61 2.10
CA HIS A 116 -14.47 -11.25 1.85
C HIS A 116 -14.44 -12.69 2.34
N PRO A 117 -15.51 -13.25 2.96
CA PRO A 117 -15.53 -14.63 3.47
C PRO A 117 -15.29 -15.72 2.42
N ARG A 118 -15.49 -15.38 1.14
CA ARG A 118 -15.25 -16.26 -0.02
C ARG A 118 -14.01 -15.85 -0.80
N PHE A 119 -13.13 -15.04 -0.20
CA PHE A 119 -11.88 -14.67 -0.85
C PHE A 119 -11.05 -15.92 -1.12
N ASP A 120 -10.60 -16.02 -2.36
CA ASP A 120 -9.63 -16.98 -2.82
C ASP A 120 -8.92 -16.37 -4.05
N PHE A 121 -7.85 -16.97 -4.52
CA PHE A 121 -7.05 -16.43 -5.61
C PHE A 121 -6.57 -17.56 -6.55
N ASP A 122 -6.28 -17.19 -7.80
CA ASP A 122 -5.70 -18.12 -8.77
C ASP A 122 -4.23 -18.36 -8.43
N GLU A 123 -3.91 -19.60 -8.07
CA GLU A 123 -2.54 -20.02 -7.72
C GLU A 123 -1.57 -19.89 -8.90
N ALA A 124 -2.04 -19.75 -10.14
CA ALA A 124 -1.21 -19.45 -11.31
C ALA A 124 -0.48 -18.09 -11.18
N ALA A 125 -0.93 -17.20 -10.30
CA ALA A 125 -0.23 -15.96 -9.96
C ALA A 125 1.07 -16.19 -9.16
N ILE A 126 1.20 -17.31 -8.44
CA ILE A 126 2.36 -17.59 -7.57
C ILE A 126 3.66 -17.75 -8.39
N PRO A 127 3.74 -18.60 -9.42
CA PRO A 127 4.94 -18.71 -10.25
C PRO A 127 5.36 -17.38 -10.88
N LEU A 128 4.39 -16.59 -11.34
CA LEU A 128 4.64 -15.24 -11.87
C LEU A 128 5.24 -14.32 -10.80
N ALA A 129 4.66 -14.29 -9.60
CA ALA A 129 5.18 -13.46 -8.51
C ALA A 129 6.63 -13.84 -8.15
N VAL A 130 6.94 -15.14 -8.10
CA VAL A 130 8.30 -15.66 -7.84
C VAL A 130 9.26 -15.23 -8.95
N GLU A 131 8.86 -15.35 -10.21
CA GLU A 131 9.67 -14.95 -11.37
C GLU A 131 9.99 -13.46 -11.33
N LEU A 132 8.98 -12.61 -11.09
CA LEU A 132 9.15 -11.16 -11.00
C LEU A 132 10.07 -10.76 -9.85
N LEU A 133 9.91 -11.35 -8.67
CA LEU A 133 10.77 -11.08 -7.51
C LEU A 133 12.21 -11.55 -7.75
N ALA A 134 12.40 -12.74 -8.32
CA ALA A 134 13.72 -13.26 -8.64
C ALA A 134 14.42 -12.37 -9.68
N ALA A 135 13.70 -11.95 -10.73
CA ALA A 135 14.23 -11.04 -11.74
C ALA A 135 14.58 -9.67 -11.16
N ALA A 136 13.72 -9.13 -10.26
CA ALA A 136 13.99 -7.89 -9.55
C ALA A 136 15.33 -7.96 -8.79
N VAL A 137 15.53 -8.99 -7.97
CA VAL A 137 16.79 -9.20 -7.22
C VAL A 137 17.96 -9.39 -8.18
N ALA A 138 17.82 -10.24 -9.19
CA ALA A 138 18.87 -10.52 -10.16
C ALA A 138 19.34 -9.23 -10.85
N SER A 139 18.42 -8.32 -11.17
CA SER A 139 18.76 -7.05 -11.82
C SER A 139 19.69 -6.16 -11.01
N TYR A 140 19.77 -6.35 -9.68
CA TYR A 140 20.64 -5.58 -8.79
C TYR A 140 21.95 -6.30 -8.46
N VAL A 141 21.95 -7.63 -8.43
CA VAL A 141 23.08 -8.40 -7.90
C VAL A 141 23.91 -9.11 -8.98
N LEU A 142 23.35 -9.30 -10.18
CA LEU A 142 24.09 -9.96 -11.26
C LEU A 142 24.80 -8.94 -12.17
N PRO A 143 26.10 -9.17 -12.51
CA PRO A 143 26.82 -8.32 -13.47
C PRO A 143 26.14 -8.36 -14.85
N GLY A 144 25.93 -7.21 -15.47
CA GLY A 144 25.34 -7.08 -16.80
C GLY A 144 23.81 -7.14 -16.86
N ALA A 145 23.12 -7.25 -15.72
CA ALA A 145 21.66 -7.22 -15.65
C ALA A 145 21.06 -5.79 -15.67
N GLN A 146 21.86 -4.77 -15.94
CA GLN A 146 21.33 -3.41 -16.11
C GLN A 146 20.66 -3.34 -17.49
N PRO A 147 19.38 -2.93 -17.58
CA PRO A 147 18.80 -2.55 -18.86
C PRO A 147 19.65 -1.39 -19.43
N ASP A 148 20.08 -1.54 -20.69
CA ASP A 148 20.81 -0.51 -21.40
C ASP A 148 20.05 0.81 -21.24
N HIS A 149 20.76 1.87 -20.79
CA HIS A 149 20.20 3.21 -20.78
C HIS A 149 19.87 3.56 -22.23
N VAL A 150 18.61 3.54 -22.58
CA VAL A 150 18.13 4.19 -23.80
C VAL A 150 18.26 5.68 -23.56
N GLU A 151 19.24 6.30 -24.25
CA GLU A 151 19.43 7.76 -24.33
C GLU A 151 18.19 8.47 -24.89
#